data_4d2e53e147c891d609cfb29e233ae26d
#
_entry.id   4d2e53e147c891d609cfb29e233ae26d
#
_cell.length_a   1.000
_cell.length_b   1.000
_cell.length_c   1.000
_cell.angle_alpha   90.00
_cell.angle_beta   90.00
_cell.angle_gamma   90.00
#
_symmetry.space_group_name_H-M   'P 1'
#
loop_
_entity.id
_entity.type
_entity.pdbx_description
1 polymer ?
#
loop_
_entity_poly.entity_id
_entity_poly.type
_entity_poly.pdbx_seq_one_letter_code
_entity_poly.pdbx_strand_id
1 'polypeptide(L)'
;MNPPQSLLISCGGWWLPNTARALETRDALAGIWISGKNLPAVSPQRFRRCWPYHVALKPFLHLTPQIWTERAFYALFPIWRAWLLRQNWPQHEIIHAMMGFATEPFDHADKTGALKVVDCPNSHPTSYHGYWQRECDRWCPGDRVPIPQWMFARMSRELARADMVQCPSDFVRDTMVANGVPAEKCFINPFGVDTGVFQPRTQLPDKPRFVCVGTICLRKGHQYLFRAFEQVKQRLPDAELICVGDYKQDFRRERARWENTFTHHPHLNHAEIAQLLKTCSAFVLASVEEGFARVIAEAMGAGLPIVATYETGAGTLVQDGVEGFIIRSHDPDKIAEAMIKAVADPVLNQKMGEAAHRKGAASNTWQDYGDRLLAEYQRRLNP
;
A
#
# COMPACT_ATOMS: atom_id res chain seq x y z
N MET A 1 -19.71 -23.02 -15.30
CA MET A 1 -18.28 -23.30 -15.58
C MET A 1 -17.56 -23.21 -14.24
N ASN A 2 -16.58 -24.07 -14.00
CA ASN A 2 -15.75 -23.96 -12.81
C ASN A 2 -14.93 -22.66 -12.86
N PRO A 3 -14.66 -22.01 -11.73
CA PRO A 3 -13.84 -20.81 -11.71
C PRO A 3 -12.39 -21.14 -12.12
N PRO A 4 -11.70 -20.23 -12.82
CA PRO A 4 -10.32 -20.46 -13.24
C PRO A 4 -9.38 -20.56 -12.02
N GLN A 5 -8.48 -21.53 -12.06
CA GLN A 5 -7.58 -21.84 -10.96
C GLN A 5 -6.33 -20.97 -10.98
N SER A 6 -6.08 -20.23 -9.92
CA SER A 6 -4.99 -19.26 -9.81
C SER A 6 -3.90 -19.73 -8.86
N LEU A 7 -2.64 -19.68 -9.29
CA LEU A 7 -1.47 -19.90 -8.45
C LEU A 7 -0.85 -18.56 -8.07
N LEU A 8 -0.85 -18.25 -6.77
CA LEU A 8 -0.31 -17.01 -6.21
C LEU A 8 1.14 -17.21 -5.76
N ILE A 9 2.05 -16.32 -6.17
CA ILE A 9 3.48 -16.46 -5.88
C ILE A 9 4.10 -15.13 -5.42
N SER A 10 4.77 -15.16 -4.24
CA SER A 10 5.55 -14.03 -3.73
C SER A 10 6.62 -14.49 -2.75
N CYS A 11 7.74 -13.78 -2.70
CA CYS A 11 8.72 -13.99 -1.62
C CYS A 11 8.25 -13.42 -0.28
N GLY A 12 7.39 -12.39 -0.27
CA GLY A 12 6.79 -11.82 0.94
C GLY A 12 5.32 -12.25 1.15
N GLY A 13 4.76 -11.90 2.31
CA GLY A 13 3.34 -12.18 2.61
C GLY A 13 2.41 -11.05 2.19
N TRP A 14 2.73 -9.85 2.61
CA TRP A 14 1.95 -8.61 2.43
C TRP A 14 0.42 -8.86 2.36
N TRP A 15 -0.25 -8.49 1.23
CA TRP A 15 -1.70 -8.67 1.03
C TRP A 15 -2.07 -9.97 0.30
N LEU A 16 -1.11 -10.70 -0.32
CA LEU A 16 -1.39 -11.96 -1.01
C LEU A 16 -2.15 -13.00 -0.15
N PRO A 17 -1.95 -13.07 1.18
CA PRO A 17 -2.79 -13.88 2.06
C PRO A 17 -4.28 -13.57 1.98
N ASN A 18 -4.64 -12.29 1.86
CA ASN A 18 -6.03 -11.88 1.73
C ASN A 18 -6.57 -12.18 0.32
N THR A 19 -5.73 -11.99 -0.71
CA THR A 19 -6.05 -12.42 -2.09
C THR A 19 -6.29 -13.92 -2.14
N ALA A 20 -5.41 -14.72 -1.50
CA ALA A 20 -5.58 -16.17 -1.42
C ALA A 20 -6.88 -16.57 -0.73
N ARG A 21 -7.22 -15.93 0.40
CA ARG A 21 -8.49 -16.16 1.10
C ARG A 21 -9.69 -15.85 0.22
N ALA A 22 -9.65 -14.71 -0.47
CA ALA A 22 -10.73 -14.30 -1.36
C ALA A 22 -10.93 -15.26 -2.54
N LEU A 23 -9.87 -15.84 -3.10
CA LEU A 23 -9.94 -16.85 -4.14
C LEU A 23 -10.31 -18.24 -3.62
N GLU A 24 -9.82 -18.62 -2.41
CA GLU A 24 -10.18 -19.89 -1.75
C GLU A 24 -11.69 -20.00 -1.50
N THR A 25 -12.32 -18.94 -0.99
CA THR A 25 -13.77 -18.91 -0.75
C THR A 25 -14.62 -19.00 -2.02
N ARG A 26 -14.00 -18.85 -3.19
CA ARG A 26 -14.64 -18.94 -4.53
C ARG A 26 -14.21 -20.18 -5.30
N ASP A 27 -13.47 -21.08 -4.65
CA ASP A 27 -12.86 -22.26 -5.27
C ASP A 27 -12.02 -21.93 -6.53
N ALA A 28 -11.34 -20.77 -6.51
CA ALA A 28 -10.52 -20.24 -7.60
C ALA A 28 -9.01 -20.25 -7.28
N LEU A 29 -8.59 -20.90 -6.18
CA LEU A 29 -7.21 -20.95 -5.73
C LEU A 29 -6.58 -22.32 -6.00
N ALA A 30 -5.64 -22.42 -6.94
CA ALA A 30 -4.80 -23.61 -7.13
C ALA A 30 -3.73 -23.73 -6.02
N GLY A 31 -3.21 -22.61 -5.56
CA GLY A 31 -2.24 -22.58 -4.48
C GLY A 31 -1.66 -21.19 -4.18
N ILE A 32 -0.98 -21.08 -3.04
CA ILE A 32 -0.18 -19.91 -2.68
C ILE A 32 1.20 -20.33 -2.19
N TRP A 33 2.25 -19.74 -2.78
CA TRP A 33 3.65 -20.00 -2.48
C TRP A 33 4.34 -18.73 -2.00
N ILE A 34 4.68 -18.70 -0.71
CA ILE A 34 5.28 -17.52 -0.05
C ILE A 34 6.38 -17.92 0.95
N SER A 35 7.16 -16.95 1.42
CA SER A 35 8.07 -17.15 2.57
C SER A 35 7.47 -16.74 3.92
N GLY A 36 6.25 -16.18 3.92
CA GLY A 36 5.58 -15.61 5.08
C GLY A 36 5.07 -16.62 6.12
N LYS A 37 4.22 -16.16 7.03
CA LYS A 37 3.57 -17.00 8.07
C LYS A 37 2.54 -17.93 7.45
N ASN A 38 2.18 -19.00 8.18
CA ASN A 38 1.08 -19.88 7.82
C ASN A 38 -0.24 -19.09 7.67
N LEU A 39 -1.11 -19.56 6.78
CA LEU A 39 -2.40 -18.95 6.47
C LEU A 39 -3.52 -19.89 6.88
N PRO A 40 -4.09 -19.73 8.09
CA PRO A 40 -5.14 -20.65 8.60
C PRO A 40 -6.39 -20.72 7.70
N ALA A 41 -6.62 -19.67 6.90
CA ALA A 41 -7.78 -19.56 6.02
C ALA A 41 -7.56 -20.18 4.63
N VAL A 42 -6.42 -20.82 4.39
CA VAL A 42 -6.10 -21.51 3.13
C VAL A 42 -5.83 -22.98 3.45
N SER A 43 -6.39 -23.88 2.66
CA SER A 43 -6.20 -25.33 2.89
C SER A 43 -4.69 -25.68 2.85
N PRO A 44 -4.21 -26.56 3.76
CA PRO A 44 -2.79 -26.90 3.85
C PRO A 44 -2.20 -27.46 2.56
N GLN A 45 -3.01 -28.13 1.73
CA GLN A 45 -2.59 -28.69 0.44
C GLN A 45 -2.27 -27.60 -0.59
N ARG A 46 -2.92 -26.45 -0.51
CA ARG A 46 -2.76 -25.30 -1.40
C ARG A 46 -1.67 -24.33 -0.92
N PHE A 47 -1.14 -24.52 0.29
CA PHE A 47 -0.10 -23.63 0.87
C PHE A 47 1.29 -24.24 0.77
N ARG A 48 2.26 -23.47 0.24
CA ARG A 48 3.69 -23.81 0.24
C ARG A 48 4.52 -22.68 0.83
N ARG A 49 5.41 -23.03 1.74
CA ARG A 49 6.29 -22.08 2.42
C ARG A 49 7.74 -22.28 2.05
N CYS A 50 8.43 -21.25 1.62
CA CYS A 50 9.88 -21.27 1.45
C CYS A 50 10.61 -21.19 2.80
N TRP A 51 10.68 -22.32 3.51
CA TRP A 51 11.37 -22.44 4.79
C TRP A 51 12.87 -22.03 4.74
N PRO A 52 13.67 -22.46 3.75
CA PRO A 52 15.10 -22.10 3.70
C PRO A 52 15.31 -20.59 3.67
N TYR A 53 14.52 -19.87 2.86
CA TYR A 53 14.59 -18.42 2.79
C TYR A 53 14.17 -17.77 4.11
N HIS A 54 13.06 -18.22 4.69
CA HIS A 54 12.54 -17.68 5.95
C HIS A 54 13.56 -17.83 7.09
N VAL A 55 14.18 -19.01 7.22
CA VAL A 55 15.18 -19.29 8.25
C VAL A 55 16.43 -18.44 8.04
N ALA A 56 16.90 -18.32 6.80
CA ALA A 56 18.06 -17.50 6.46
C ALA A 56 17.84 -16.00 6.73
N LEU A 57 16.61 -15.50 6.53
CA LEU A 57 16.27 -14.10 6.75
C LEU A 57 16.02 -13.76 8.23
N LYS A 58 15.59 -14.74 9.04
CA LYS A 58 15.18 -14.53 10.44
C LYS A 58 16.19 -13.75 11.31
N PRO A 59 17.51 -14.01 11.26
CA PRO A 59 18.50 -13.26 12.05
C PRO A 59 18.47 -11.75 11.73
N PHE A 60 18.23 -11.38 10.49
CA PHE A 60 18.20 -9.98 10.05
C PHE A 60 16.91 -9.25 10.46
N LEU A 61 15.80 -9.96 10.65
CA LEU A 61 14.53 -9.36 11.05
C LEU A 61 14.54 -8.80 12.48
N HIS A 62 15.36 -9.36 13.38
CA HIS A 62 15.32 -9.04 14.81
C HIS A 62 16.63 -8.46 15.36
N LEU A 63 17.75 -8.66 14.67
CA LEU A 63 19.08 -8.38 15.23
C LEU A 63 19.82 -7.25 14.52
N THR A 64 19.29 -6.71 13.42
CA THR A 64 20.00 -5.72 12.60
C THR A 64 19.15 -4.50 12.32
N PRO A 65 19.77 -3.33 12.06
CA PRO A 65 19.08 -2.16 11.52
C PRO A 65 18.30 -2.50 10.24
N GLN A 66 17.20 -1.82 10.00
CA GLN A 66 16.29 -2.08 8.88
C GLN A 66 16.98 -2.16 7.51
N ILE A 67 18.00 -1.33 7.27
CA ILE A 67 18.75 -1.34 6.00
C ILE A 67 19.44 -2.68 5.73
N TRP A 68 19.93 -3.37 6.75
CA TRP A 68 20.53 -4.69 6.63
C TRP A 68 19.48 -5.76 6.36
N THR A 69 18.30 -5.63 6.95
CA THR A 69 17.17 -6.52 6.65
C THR A 69 16.76 -6.40 5.19
N GLU A 70 16.66 -5.18 4.66
CA GLU A 70 16.31 -4.94 3.26
C GLU A 70 17.39 -5.45 2.31
N ARG A 71 18.67 -5.24 2.62
CA ARG A 71 19.80 -5.81 1.84
C ARG A 71 19.81 -7.33 1.88
N ALA A 72 19.62 -7.94 3.06
CA ALA A 72 19.57 -9.38 3.22
C ALA A 72 18.41 -10.00 2.44
N PHE A 73 17.25 -9.34 2.39
CA PHE A 73 16.08 -9.76 1.62
C PHE A 73 16.45 -10.00 0.14
N TYR A 74 17.18 -9.08 -0.47
CA TYR A 74 17.61 -9.23 -1.85
C TYR A 74 18.82 -10.15 -2.02
N ALA A 75 19.77 -10.14 -1.09
CA ALA A 75 20.95 -11.03 -1.14
C ALA A 75 20.57 -12.51 -1.03
N LEU A 76 19.52 -12.83 -0.29
CA LEU A 76 19.02 -14.20 -0.12
C LEU A 76 18.07 -14.65 -1.24
N PHE A 77 17.74 -13.79 -2.22
CA PHE A 77 16.88 -14.11 -3.35
C PHE A 77 17.25 -15.43 -4.09
N PRO A 78 18.54 -15.79 -4.30
CA PRO A 78 18.90 -17.06 -4.92
C PRO A 78 18.35 -18.29 -4.18
N ILE A 79 18.19 -18.23 -2.84
CA ILE A 79 17.59 -19.32 -2.05
C ILE A 79 16.10 -19.48 -2.39
N TRP A 80 15.38 -18.36 -2.46
CA TRP A 80 13.98 -18.33 -2.90
C TRP A 80 13.83 -18.91 -4.31
N ARG A 81 14.63 -18.44 -5.24
CA ARG A 81 14.62 -18.89 -6.63
C ARG A 81 14.89 -20.41 -6.75
N ALA A 82 15.95 -20.89 -6.06
CA ALA A 82 16.30 -22.31 -6.08
C ALA A 82 15.20 -23.20 -5.47
N TRP A 83 14.52 -22.73 -4.42
CA TRP A 83 13.39 -23.42 -3.84
C TRP A 83 12.20 -23.45 -4.81
N LEU A 84 11.84 -22.32 -5.41
CA LEU A 84 10.73 -22.17 -6.34
C LEU A 84 10.85 -23.13 -7.53
N LEU A 85 12.03 -23.22 -8.13
CA LEU A 85 12.31 -24.07 -9.29
C LEU A 85 12.22 -25.59 -9.00
N ARG A 86 12.21 -25.98 -7.72
CA ARG A 86 12.08 -27.39 -7.30
C ARG A 86 10.65 -27.78 -6.93
N GLN A 87 9.70 -26.85 -7.02
CA GLN A 87 8.31 -27.17 -6.65
C GLN A 87 7.60 -27.94 -7.76
N ASN A 88 6.69 -28.85 -7.36
CA ASN A 88 5.73 -29.45 -8.25
C ASN A 88 4.57 -28.47 -8.45
N TRP A 89 4.37 -28.01 -9.67
CA TRP A 89 3.37 -27.02 -10.03
C TRP A 89 1.98 -27.67 -10.07
N PRO A 90 0.98 -27.18 -9.33
CA PRO A 90 -0.39 -27.67 -9.42
C PRO A 90 -0.99 -27.32 -10.77
N GLN A 91 -2.10 -27.94 -11.13
CA GLN A 91 -2.87 -27.51 -12.30
C GLN A 91 -3.40 -26.07 -12.06
N HIS A 92 -3.21 -25.19 -13.02
CA HIS A 92 -3.61 -23.79 -12.96
C HIS A 92 -3.78 -23.21 -14.36
N GLU A 93 -4.63 -22.21 -14.48
CA GLU A 93 -4.85 -21.43 -15.70
C GLU A 93 -4.24 -20.04 -15.58
N ILE A 94 -3.93 -19.61 -14.33
CA ILE A 94 -3.41 -18.28 -14.04
C ILE A 94 -2.20 -18.39 -13.12
N ILE A 95 -1.14 -17.70 -13.47
CA ILE A 95 -0.02 -17.40 -12.58
C ILE A 95 -0.09 -15.93 -12.19
N HIS A 96 -0.36 -15.67 -10.92
CA HIS A 96 -0.42 -14.34 -10.34
C HIS A 96 0.77 -14.17 -9.40
N ALA A 97 1.77 -13.45 -9.84
CA ALA A 97 3.01 -13.25 -9.11
C ALA A 97 3.24 -11.78 -8.76
N MET A 98 3.78 -11.52 -7.58
CA MET A 98 4.17 -10.17 -7.19
C MET A 98 5.34 -9.67 -8.04
N MET A 99 5.31 -8.41 -8.41
CA MET A 99 6.38 -7.70 -9.13
C MET A 99 7.74 -7.90 -8.42
N GLY A 100 8.75 -8.28 -9.18
CA GLY A 100 10.07 -8.69 -8.70
C GLY A 100 10.23 -10.19 -8.48
N PHE A 101 9.13 -10.94 -8.44
CA PHE A 101 9.10 -12.39 -8.22
C PHE A 101 8.39 -13.17 -9.34
N ALA A 102 8.08 -12.51 -10.45
CA ALA A 102 7.29 -13.07 -11.54
C ALA A 102 8.11 -13.74 -12.65
N THR A 103 9.43 -13.51 -12.75
CA THR A 103 10.22 -14.01 -13.89
C THR A 103 10.15 -15.52 -14.04
N GLU A 104 10.53 -16.30 -13.01
CA GLU A 104 10.50 -17.77 -13.07
C GLU A 104 9.08 -18.34 -13.17
N PRO A 105 8.06 -17.78 -12.47
CA PRO A 105 6.67 -18.12 -12.70
C PRO A 105 6.22 -17.89 -14.17
N PHE A 106 6.62 -16.80 -14.78
CA PHE A 106 6.29 -16.51 -16.17
C PHE A 106 7.03 -17.43 -17.17
N ASP A 107 8.27 -17.86 -16.84
CA ASP A 107 8.97 -18.90 -17.62
C ASP A 107 8.20 -20.24 -17.59
N HIS A 108 7.48 -20.53 -16.50
CA HIS A 108 6.60 -21.68 -16.41
C HIS A 108 5.28 -21.43 -17.17
N ALA A 109 4.68 -20.25 -17.04
CA ALA A 109 3.47 -19.87 -17.78
C ALA A 109 3.65 -19.95 -19.29
N ASP A 110 4.79 -19.55 -19.83
CA ASP A 110 5.11 -19.65 -21.26
C ASP A 110 5.09 -21.10 -21.79
N LYS A 111 5.31 -22.09 -20.91
CA LYS A 111 5.27 -23.53 -21.25
C LYS A 111 3.87 -24.13 -21.11
N THR A 112 3.03 -23.56 -20.26
CA THR A 112 1.69 -24.10 -19.94
C THR A 112 0.56 -23.33 -20.61
N GLY A 113 0.83 -22.14 -21.16
CA GLY A 113 -0.19 -21.25 -21.70
C GLY A 113 -1.01 -20.52 -20.63
N ALA A 114 -0.56 -20.52 -19.37
CA ALA A 114 -1.25 -19.85 -18.29
C ALA A 114 -1.20 -18.32 -18.45
N LEU A 115 -2.29 -17.63 -18.04
CA LEU A 115 -2.36 -16.17 -18.00
C LEU A 115 -1.32 -15.60 -17.02
N LYS A 116 -0.49 -14.68 -17.48
CA LYS A 116 0.58 -14.04 -16.68
C LYS A 116 0.08 -12.76 -16.05
N VAL A 117 -0.10 -12.78 -14.73
CA VAL A 117 -0.54 -11.63 -13.94
C VAL A 117 0.59 -11.17 -13.03
N VAL A 118 0.95 -9.89 -13.14
CA VAL A 118 1.87 -9.26 -12.20
C VAL A 118 1.11 -8.33 -11.26
N ASP A 119 1.31 -8.52 -9.95
CA ASP A 119 0.72 -7.71 -8.88
C ASP A 119 1.70 -6.62 -8.46
N CYS A 120 1.31 -5.37 -8.64
CA CYS A 120 2.17 -4.21 -8.43
C CYS A 120 1.82 -3.52 -7.11
N PRO A 121 2.65 -3.63 -6.06
CA PRO A 121 2.40 -3.01 -4.76
C PRO A 121 2.58 -1.50 -4.75
N ASN A 122 3.42 -0.99 -5.65
CA ASN A 122 3.89 0.39 -5.70
C ASN A 122 3.88 0.89 -7.15
N SER A 123 4.24 2.15 -7.34
CA SER A 123 4.44 2.76 -8.65
C SER A 123 5.44 1.98 -9.52
N HIS A 124 5.46 2.28 -10.82
CA HIS A 124 6.41 1.69 -11.77
C HIS A 124 7.86 1.79 -11.23
N PRO A 125 8.71 0.75 -11.40
CA PRO A 125 10.06 0.71 -10.81
C PRO A 125 10.90 1.96 -11.04
N THR A 126 10.86 2.53 -12.25
CA THR A 126 11.55 3.78 -12.58
C THR A 126 10.99 4.98 -11.78
N SER A 127 9.67 5.09 -11.70
CA SER A 127 9.00 6.15 -10.94
C SER A 127 9.28 6.02 -9.44
N TYR A 128 9.13 4.81 -8.89
CA TYR A 128 9.42 4.50 -7.50
C TYR A 128 10.86 4.89 -7.11
N HIS A 129 11.84 4.46 -7.91
CA HIS A 129 13.23 4.84 -7.69
C HIS A 129 13.42 6.35 -7.75
N GLY A 130 12.84 7.01 -8.76
CA GLY A 130 12.95 8.44 -8.95
C GLY A 130 12.33 9.26 -7.82
N TYR A 131 11.15 8.87 -7.32
CA TYR A 131 10.51 9.53 -6.17
C TYR A 131 11.38 9.41 -4.93
N TRP A 132 11.79 8.20 -4.57
CA TRP A 132 12.54 7.98 -3.35
C TRP A 132 13.96 8.55 -3.41
N GLN A 133 14.67 8.41 -4.52
CA GLN A 133 16.03 8.93 -4.64
C GLN A 133 16.05 10.46 -4.54
N ARG A 134 15.08 11.17 -5.13
CA ARG A 134 14.97 12.64 -4.96
C ARG A 134 14.80 13.05 -3.51
N GLU A 135 14.03 12.30 -2.73
CA GLU A 135 13.89 12.57 -1.29
C GLU A 135 15.19 12.31 -0.53
N CYS A 136 15.88 11.20 -0.84
CA CYS A 136 17.19 10.91 -0.24
C CYS A 136 18.20 12.01 -0.56
N ASP A 137 18.31 12.42 -1.83
CA ASP A 137 19.26 13.45 -2.26
C ASP A 137 19.02 14.81 -1.57
N ARG A 138 17.75 15.12 -1.31
CA ARG A 138 17.35 16.39 -0.67
C ARG A 138 17.50 16.40 0.86
N TRP A 139 17.14 15.29 1.53
CA TRP A 139 16.99 15.24 2.98
C TRP A 139 18.04 14.39 3.69
N CYS A 140 18.60 13.40 3.01
CA CYS A 140 19.61 12.47 3.51
C CYS A 140 20.72 12.26 2.47
N PRO A 141 21.49 13.30 2.10
CA PRO A 141 22.52 13.16 1.07
C PRO A 141 23.49 12.03 1.40
N GLY A 142 23.70 11.14 0.43
CA GLY A 142 24.54 9.94 0.56
C GLY A 142 23.77 8.64 0.84
N ASP A 143 22.52 8.73 1.27
CA ASP A 143 21.67 7.54 1.37
C ASP A 143 21.21 7.10 -0.05
N ARG A 144 20.89 5.82 -0.17
CA ARG A 144 20.46 5.22 -1.43
C ARG A 144 19.17 4.44 -1.24
N VAL A 145 18.35 4.38 -2.28
CA VAL A 145 17.20 3.47 -2.34
C VAL A 145 17.71 2.04 -2.08
N PRO A 146 17.13 1.31 -1.12
CA PRO A 146 17.67 0.01 -0.68
C PRO A 146 17.45 -1.12 -1.69
N ILE A 147 16.61 -0.91 -2.71
CA ILE A 147 16.35 -1.89 -3.76
C ILE A 147 17.52 -1.88 -4.77
N PRO A 148 18.17 -3.01 -5.02
CA PRO A 148 19.30 -3.06 -5.93
C PRO A 148 18.87 -2.89 -7.39
N GLN A 149 19.74 -2.31 -8.21
CA GLN A 149 19.45 -1.96 -9.60
C GLN A 149 19.02 -3.16 -10.47
N TRP A 150 19.61 -4.35 -10.21
CA TRP A 150 19.21 -5.56 -10.93
C TRP A 150 17.74 -5.96 -10.67
N MET A 151 17.21 -5.63 -9.49
CA MET A 151 15.81 -5.90 -9.16
C MET A 151 14.89 -4.97 -9.93
N PHE A 152 15.22 -3.69 -10.08
CA PHE A 152 14.46 -2.77 -10.92
C PHE A 152 14.43 -3.23 -12.39
N ALA A 153 15.58 -3.64 -12.94
CA ALA A 153 15.64 -4.19 -14.29
C ALA A 153 14.81 -5.48 -14.45
N ARG A 154 14.77 -6.31 -13.41
CA ARG A 154 13.94 -7.51 -13.37
C ARG A 154 12.44 -7.16 -13.38
N MET A 155 12.01 -6.25 -12.50
CA MET A 155 10.62 -5.78 -12.42
C MET A 155 10.13 -5.22 -13.77
N SER A 156 10.96 -4.40 -14.44
CA SER A 156 10.60 -3.86 -15.76
C SER A 156 10.42 -4.94 -16.83
N ARG A 157 11.26 -5.98 -16.82
CA ARG A 157 11.08 -7.13 -17.74
C ARG A 157 9.83 -7.95 -17.43
N GLU A 158 9.46 -8.07 -16.16
CA GLU A 158 8.23 -8.76 -15.74
C GLU A 158 6.98 -8.01 -16.22
N LEU A 159 6.96 -6.67 -16.07
CA LEU A 159 5.89 -5.81 -16.59
C LEU A 159 5.70 -5.95 -18.11
N ALA A 160 6.80 -5.99 -18.86
CA ALA A 160 6.74 -6.16 -20.32
C ALA A 160 6.13 -7.52 -20.73
N ARG A 161 6.40 -8.59 -19.98
CA ARG A 161 5.92 -9.96 -20.24
C ARG A 161 4.51 -10.24 -19.74
N ALA A 162 3.99 -9.44 -18.82
CA ALA A 162 2.68 -9.66 -18.23
C ALA A 162 1.55 -9.50 -19.27
N ASP A 163 0.53 -10.36 -19.17
CA ASP A 163 -0.72 -10.22 -19.89
C ASP A 163 -1.69 -9.29 -19.14
N MET A 164 -1.57 -9.24 -17.81
CA MET A 164 -2.30 -8.34 -16.92
C MET A 164 -1.37 -7.76 -15.86
N VAL A 165 -1.49 -6.45 -15.65
CA VAL A 165 -0.78 -5.68 -14.62
C VAL A 165 -1.81 -5.19 -13.60
N GLN A 166 -1.86 -5.81 -12.42
CA GLN A 166 -2.76 -5.40 -11.36
C GLN A 166 -2.19 -4.21 -10.60
N CYS A 167 -2.93 -3.12 -10.60
CA CYS A 167 -2.60 -1.88 -9.92
C CYS A 167 -3.57 -1.66 -8.75
N PRO A 168 -3.10 -1.35 -7.53
CA PRO A 168 -4.00 -1.11 -6.40
C PRO A 168 -4.66 0.28 -6.45
N SER A 169 -4.20 1.18 -7.33
CA SER A 169 -4.73 2.55 -7.46
C SER A 169 -4.53 3.12 -8.86
N ASP A 170 -5.26 4.21 -9.13
CA ASP A 170 -5.11 5.05 -10.31
C ASP A 170 -3.68 5.62 -10.42
N PHE A 171 -3.12 6.11 -9.33
CA PHE A 171 -1.73 6.58 -9.28
C PHE A 171 -0.75 5.51 -9.77
N VAL A 172 -0.86 4.27 -9.28
CA VAL A 172 0.03 3.18 -9.73
C VAL A 172 -0.16 2.91 -11.22
N ARG A 173 -1.42 2.77 -11.69
CA ARG A 173 -1.71 2.61 -13.13
C ARG A 173 -1.09 3.73 -13.96
N ASP A 174 -1.24 4.98 -13.55
CA ASP A 174 -0.75 6.14 -14.31
C ASP A 174 0.78 6.13 -14.41
N THR A 175 1.48 5.69 -13.35
CA THR A 175 2.94 5.51 -13.42
C THR A 175 3.35 4.35 -14.33
N MET A 176 2.56 3.26 -14.40
CA MET A 176 2.80 2.15 -15.35
C MET A 176 2.67 2.65 -16.78
N VAL A 177 1.56 3.32 -17.09
CA VAL A 177 1.30 3.86 -18.44
C VAL A 177 2.34 4.92 -18.85
N ALA A 178 2.70 5.81 -17.94
CA ALA A 178 3.74 6.83 -18.19
C ALA A 178 5.14 6.24 -18.48
N ASN A 179 5.37 4.98 -18.07
CA ASN A 179 6.62 4.27 -18.35
C ASN A 179 6.46 3.16 -19.44
N GLY A 180 5.42 3.25 -20.26
CA GLY A 180 5.27 2.43 -21.46
C GLY A 180 4.54 1.10 -21.29
N VAL A 181 3.93 0.83 -20.13
CA VAL A 181 3.02 -0.31 -19.98
C VAL A 181 1.71 0.02 -20.69
N PRO A 182 1.22 -0.82 -21.62
CA PRO A 182 -0.05 -0.58 -22.30
C PRO A 182 -1.22 -0.46 -21.31
N ALA A 183 -2.05 0.58 -21.48
CA ALA A 183 -3.15 0.87 -20.55
C ALA A 183 -4.16 -0.28 -20.45
N GLU A 184 -4.39 -1.00 -21.56
CA GLU A 184 -5.29 -2.16 -21.62
C GLU A 184 -4.81 -3.37 -20.82
N LYS A 185 -3.51 -3.44 -20.51
CA LYS A 185 -2.96 -4.44 -19.60
C LYS A 185 -3.20 -4.08 -18.14
N CYS A 186 -3.35 -2.80 -17.81
CA CYS A 186 -3.50 -2.32 -16.45
C CYS A 186 -4.93 -2.56 -15.94
N PHE A 187 -5.06 -3.21 -14.80
CA PHE A 187 -6.32 -3.42 -14.09
C PHE A 187 -6.26 -2.80 -12.70
N ILE A 188 -7.13 -1.81 -12.42
CA ILE A 188 -7.20 -1.19 -11.10
C ILE A 188 -8.06 -2.07 -10.20
N ASN A 189 -7.46 -2.59 -9.14
CA ASN A 189 -8.16 -3.36 -8.12
C ASN A 189 -7.74 -2.90 -6.72
N PRO A 190 -8.44 -1.92 -6.12
CA PRO A 190 -8.16 -1.43 -4.79
C PRO A 190 -8.22 -2.54 -3.76
N PHE A 191 -7.25 -2.54 -2.82
CA PHE A 191 -7.22 -3.54 -1.75
C PHE A 191 -8.47 -3.48 -0.89
N GLY A 192 -8.93 -4.65 -0.45
CA GLY A 192 -9.98 -4.76 0.54
C GLY A 192 -9.54 -4.22 1.90
N VAL A 193 -10.47 -3.59 2.60
CA VAL A 193 -10.27 -3.10 3.97
C VAL A 193 -11.40 -3.63 4.84
N ASP A 194 -11.06 -4.09 6.03
CA ASP A 194 -12.04 -4.41 7.06
C ASP A 194 -12.39 -3.13 7.80
N THR A 195 -13.50 -2.48 7.39
CA THR A 195 -13.97 -1.24 8.00
C THR A 195 -14.88 -1.48 9.21
N GLY A 196 -15.22 -2.71 9.52
CA GLY A 196 -16.15 -3.04 10.62
C GLY A 196 -15.69 -2.57 12.00
N VAL A 197 -14.38 -2.43 12.20
CA VAL A 197 -13.78 -1.91 13.44
C VAL A 197 -13.83 -0.38 13.49
N PHE A 198 -13.86 0.30 12.32
CA PHE A 198 -13.79 1.74 12.20
C PHE A 198 -15.18 2.33 12.11
N GLN A 199 -15.72 2.73 13.27
CA GLN A 199 -17.06 3.36 13.36
C GLN A 199 -16.95 4.89 13.32
N PRO A 200 -17.91 5.60 12.73
CA PRO A 200 -17.86 7.04 12.63
C PRO A 200 -17.86 7.70 14.01
N ARG A 201 -17.20 8.85 14.09
CA ARG A 201 -17.26 9.70 15.28
C ARG A 201 -18.68 10.23 15.48
N THR A 202 -19.08 10.44 16.72
CA THR A 202 -20.41 10.94 17.11
C THR A 202 -20.45 12.45 17.27
N GLN A 203 -19.29 13.09 17.46
CA GLN A 203 -19.16 14.53 17.64
C GLN A 203 -17.80 15.04 17.13
N LEU A 204 -17.75 16.30 16.78
CA LEU A 204 -16.50 16.97 16.45
C LEU A 204 -15.71 17.25 17.73
N PRO A 205 -14.37 17.16 17.71
CA PRO A 205 -13.54 17.60 18.83
C PRO A 205 -13.57 19.13 18.96
N ASP A 206 -13.43 19.63 20.20
CA ASP A 206 -13.45 21.07 20.51
C ASP A 206 -12.33 21.85 19.82
N LYS A 207 -11.21 21.17 19.54
CA LYS A 207 -10.04 21.74 18.86
C LYS A 207 -9.77 20.98 17.56
N PRO A 208 -9.30 21.66 16.49
CA PRO A 208 -8.87 21.00 15.28
C PRO A 208 -7.77 19.97 15.57
N ARG A 209 -8.06 18.68 15.36
CA ARG A 209 -7.12 17.59 15.60
C ARG A 209 -6.93 16.79 14.33
N PHE A 210 -5.71 16.81 13.85
CA PHE A 210 -5.29 16.06 12.65
C PHE A 210 -4.57 14.78 13.05
N VAL A 211 -4.72 13.73 12.26
CA VAL A 211 -4.06 12.45 12.50
C VAL A 211 -3.42 11.93 11.22
N CYS A 212 -2.19 11.42 11.37
CA CYS A 212 -1.45 10.71 10.33
C CYS A 212 -1.07 9.32 10.88
N VAL A 213 -1.38 8.25 10.14
CA VAL A 213 -1.08 6.88 10.56
C VAL A 213 -0.16 6.22 9.53
N GLY A 214 0.99 5.75 9.99
CA GLY A 214 1.97 5.05 9.20
C GLY A 214 3.39 5.37 9.62
N THR A 215 4.33 4.54 9.20
CA THR A 215 5.76 4.69 9.51
C THR A 215 6.26 6.09 9.15
N ILE A 216 6.91 6.76 10.09
CA ILE A 216 7.48 8.11 9.88
C ILE A 216 8.75 7.99 9.06
N CYS A 217 8.70 8.44 7.80
CA CYS A 217 9.79 8.35 6.83
C CYS A 217 9.66 9.41 5.72
N LEU A 218 10.73 9.60 4.96
CA LEU A 218 10.76 10.56 3.85
C LEU A 218 9.72 10.22 2.76
N ARG A 219 9.59 8.95 2.39
CA ARG A 219 8.63 8.49 1.36
C ARG A 219 7.18 8.81 1.73
N LYS A 220 6.84 8.78 3.02
CA LYS A 220 5.51 9.14 3.52
C LYS A 220 5.29 10.67 3.66
N GLY A 221 6.26 11.47 3.26
CA GLY A 221 6.13 12.93 3.17
C GLY A 221 6.00 13.67 4.49
N HIS A 222 6.43 13.08 5.61
CA HIS A 222 6.32 13.73 6.93
C HIS A 222 7.05 15.08 7.00
N GLN A 223 8.16 15.24 6.26
CA GLN A 223 8.89 16.49 6.12
C GLN A 223 8.04 17.62 5.51
N TYR A 224 7.10 17.30 4.64
CA TYR A 224 6.14 18.24 4.04
C TYR A 224 4.93 18.45 4.95
N LEU A 225 4.42 17.39 5.58
CA LEU A 225 3.32 17.47 6.53
C LEU A 225 3.66 18.38 7.73
N PHE A 226 4.86 18.22 8.30
CA PHE A 226 5.25 19.03 9.46
C PHE A 226 5.43 20.50 9.11
N ARG A 227 5.99 20.82 7.95
CA ARG A 227 6.04 22.20 7.44
C ARG A 227 4.65 22.79 7.21
N ALA A 228 3.76 22.00 6.63
CA ALA A 228 2.36 22.40 6.46
C ALA A 228 1.69 22.65 7.81
N PHE A 229 1.94 21.81 8.80
CA PHE A 229 1.35 21.96 10.12
C PHE A 229 1.89 23.19 10.88
N GLU A 230 3.14 23.59 10.70
CA GLU A 230 3.65 24.89 11.21
C GLU A 230 2.81 26.06 10.69
N GLN A 231 2.41 26.05 9.41
CA GLN A 231 1.53 27.07 8.84
C GLN A 231 0.08 26.97 9.35
N VAL A 232 -0.40 25.73 9.54
CA VAL A 232 -1.72 25.51 10.18
C VAL A 232 -1.73 26.14 11.58
N LYS A 233 -0.69 25.96 12.39
CA LYS A 233 -0.57 26.54 13.74
C LYS A 233 -0.58 28.07 13.75
N GLN A 234 -0.11 28.73 12.69
CA GLN A 234 -0.17 30.19 12.59
C GLN A 234 -1.63 30.70 12.44
N ARG A 235 -2.51 29.93 11.80
CA ARG A 235 -3.92 30.29 11.58
C ARG A 235 -4.86 29.66 12.60
N LEU A 236 -4.50 28.51 13.13
CA LEU A 236 -5.25 27.71 14.11
C LEU A 236 -4.31 27.34 15.26
N PRO A 237 -4.02 28.28 16.20
CA PRO A 237 -3.03 28.07 17.27
C PRO A 237 -3.30 26.86 18.16
N ASP A 238 -4.56 26.50 18.37
CA ASP A 238 -4.99 25.36 19.19
C ASP A 238 -5.01 24.03 18.43
N ALA A 239 -4.69 24.02 17.13
CA ALA A 239 -4.66 22.79 16.33
C ALA A 239 -3.63 21.80 16.88
N GLU A 240 -3.96 20.51 16.82
CA GLU A 240 -3.09 19.39 17.22
C GLU A 240 -2.81 18.48 16.01
N LEU A 241 -1.59 17.95 15.93
CA LEU A 241 -1.24 16.89 14.98
C LEU A 241 -0.79 15.66 15.76
N ILE A 242 -1.36 14.51 15.44
CA ILE A 242 -1.01 13.21 16.02
C ILE A 242 -0.42 12.34 14.92
N CYS A 243 0.76 11.79 15.15
CA CYS A 243 1.40 10.84 14.24
C CYS A 243 1.54 9.48 14.93
N VAL A 244 1.02 8.43 14.28
CA VAL A 244 1.11 7.04 14.75
C VAL A 244 2.02 6.26 13.84
N GLY A 245 3.10 5.70 14.38
CA GLY A 245 4.03 4.83 13.67
C GLY A 245 5.49 5.02 14.06
N ASP A 246 6.30 4.00 13.78
CA ASP A 246 7.72 4.02 14.10
C ASP A 246 8.52 4.88 13.12
N TYR A 247 9.63 5.45 13.60
CA TYR A 247 10.58 6.17 12.75
C TYR A 247 11.43 5.22 11.92
N LYS A 248 11.52 5.48 10.62
CA LYS A 248 12.56 4.89 9.77
C LYS A 248 13.90 5.63 9.90
N GLN A 249 14.95 4.93 9.46
CA GLN A 249 16.31 5.47 9.56
C GLN A 249 16.51 6.71 8.69
N ASP A 250 15.85 6.81 7.54
CA ASP A 250 15.91 7.95 6.63
C ASP A 250 15.36 9.24 7.24
N PHE A 251 14.48 9.15 8.29
CA PHE A 251 13.91 10.30 8.98
C PHE A 251 14.64 10.66 10.28
N ARG A 252 15.64 9.90 10.73
CA ARG A 252 16.32 10.11 12.02
C ARG A 252 17.02 11.48 12.12
N ARG A 253 17.58 11.98 11.01
CA ARG A 253 18.26 13.28 10.95
C ARG A 253 17.29 14.43 11.14
N GLU A 254 16.07 14.30 10.64
CA GLU A 254 15.02 15.32 10.72
C GLU A 254 14.24 15.26 12.05
N ARG A 255 14.30 14.14 12.79
CA ARG A 255 13.49 13.90 13.99
C ARG A 255 13.59 15.05 15.01
N ALA A 256 14.81 15.45 15.39
CA ALA A 256 15.04 16.48 16.40
C ALA A 256 14.42 17.84 16.02
N ARG A 257 14.38 18.15 14.72
CA ARG A 257 13.77 19.38 14.21
C ARG A 257 12.26 19.45 14.47
N TRP A 258 11.59 18.29 14.47
CA TRP A 258 10.13 18.21 14.47
C TRP A 258 9.56 17.65 15.78
N GLU A 259 10.42 17.35 16.78
CA GLU A 259 10.03 16.63 18.00
C GLU A 259 8.86 17.28 18.77
N ASN A 260 8.76 18.61 18.71
CA ASN A 260 7.72 19.39 19.40
C ASN A 260 6.54 19.79 18.48
N THR A 261 6.54 19.35 17.24
CA THR A 261 5.51 19.74 16.25
C THR A 261 4.24 18.92 16.39
N PHE A 262 4.34 17.69 16.90
CA PHE A 262 3.23 16.73 16.93
C PHE A 262 3.30 15.79 18.14
N THR A 263 2.17 15.18 18.47
CA THR A 263 2.10 14.10 19.45
C THR A 263 2.44 12.77 18.76
N HIS A 264 3.41 12.02 19.28
CA HIS A 264 3.89 10.78 18.71
C HIS A 264 3.39 9.55 19.47
N HIS A 265 2.80 8.62 18.76
CA HIS A 265 2.53 7.25 19.22
C HIS A 265 3.32 6.25 18.37
N PRO A 266 4.34 5.54 18.93
CA PRO A 266 5.20 4.67 18.13
C PRO A 266 4.45 3.47 17.53
N HIS A 267 3.50 2.90 18.28
CA HIS A 267 2.68 1.79 17.83
C HIS A 267 1.30 1.82 18.49
N LEU A 268 0.26 1.61 17.69
CA LEU A 268 -1.10 1.35 18.16
C LEU A 268 -1.67 0.17 17.37
N ASN A 269 -2.46 -0.68 18.02
CA ASN A 269 -3.20 -1.73 17.33
C ASN A 269 -4.45 -1.16 16.61
N HIS A 270 -5.09 -1.94 15.75
CA HIS A 270 -6.24 -1.47 14.96
C HIS A 270 -7.40 -0.93 15.82
N ALA A 271 -7.66 -1.53 16.97
CA ALA A 271 -8.72 -1.05 17.88
C ALA A 271 -8.35 0.29 18.52
N GLU A 272 -7.10 0.47 18.92
CA GLU A 272 -6.58 1.73 19.45
C GLU A 272 -6.59 2.83 18.38
N ILE A 273 -6.19 2.49 17.13
CA ILE A 273 -6.29 3.42 15.99
C ILE A 273 -7.75 3.82 15.77
N ALA A 274 -8.69 2.88 15.77
CA ALA A 274 -10.10 3.17 15.59
C ALA A 274 -10.66 4.12 16.68
N GLN A 275 -10.23 3.96 17.94
CA GLN A 275 -10.62 4.89 19.01
C GLN A 275 -9.97 6.28 18.83
N LEU A 276 -8.69 6.33 18.44
CA LEU A 276 -8.00 7.58 18.18
C LEU A 276 -8.68 8.38 17.05
N LEU A 277 -9.01 7.72 15.93
CA LEU A 277 -9.65 8.36 14.78
C LEU A 277 -10.97 9.05 15.18
N LYS A 278 -11.77 8.47 16.09
CA LYS A 278 -13.01 9.09 16.59
C LYS A 278 -12.79 10.44 17.30
N THR A 279 -11.58 10.71 17.77
CA THR A 279 -11.25 11.95 18.48
C THR A 279 -10.63 13.01 17.57
N CYS A 280 -10.55 12.76 16.26
CA CYS A 280 -9.87 13.61 15.30
C CYS A 280 -10.85 14.35 14.37
N SER A 281 -10.41 15.50 13.83
CA SER A 281 -11.18 16.33 12.90
C SER A 281 -10.96 15.90 11.44
N ALA A 282 -9.75 15.52 11.08
CA ALA A 282 -9.39 15.09 9.74
C ALA A 282 -8.19 14.14 9.75
N PHE A 283 -8.13 13.26 8.76
CA PHE A 283 -6.99 12.41 8.46
C PHE A 283 -6.09 13.07 7.42
N VAL A 284 -4.77 13.02 7.62
CA VAL A 284 -3.80 13.65 6.70
C VAL A 284 -2.74 12.64 6.30
N LEU A 285 -2.44 12.54 4.99
CA LEU A 285 -1.35 11.72 4.48
C LEU A 285 -0.66 12.39 3.29
N ALA A 286 0.59 12.83 3.48
CA ALA A 286 1.36 13.63 2.54
C ALA A 286 2.39 12.82 1.73
N SER A 287 2.17 11.51 1.53
CA SER A 287 3.15 10.62 0.90
C SER A 287 3.60 11.13 -0.48
N VAL A 288 4.89 11.01 -0.74
CA VAL A 288 5.47 11.32 -2.06
C VAL A 288 5.42 10.12 -3.01
N GLU A 289 5.23 8.94 -2.43
CA GLU A 289 4.99 7.69 -3.16
C GLU A 289 4.31 6.67 -2.24
N GLU A 290 3.24 6.06 -2.71
CA GLU A 290 2.54 4.96 -2.06
C GLU A 290 1.79 4.16 -3.13
N GLY A 291 1.68 2.85 -2.98
CA GLY A 291 0.86 2.06 -3.92
C GLY A 291 -0.63 2.25 -3.70
N PHE A 292 -1.04 2.06 -2.44
CA PHE A 292 -2.40 2.24 -1.96
C PHE A 292 -2.40 2.34 -0.44
N ALA A 293 -2.73 3.49 0.06
CA ALA A 293 -2.73 3.77 1.49
C ALA A 293 -4.02 3.25 2.15
N ARG A 294 -4.04 1.99 2.58
CA ARG A 294 -5.19 1.35 3.26
C ARG A 294 -5.72 2.15 4.44
N VAL A 295 -4.84 2.85 5.15
CA VAL A 295 -5.21 3.72 6.28
C VAL A 295 -6.17 4.84 5.88
N ILE A 296 -6.23 5.22 4.60
CA ILE A 296 -7.23 6.17 4.07
C ILE A 296 -8.63 5.55 4.16
N ALA A 297 -8.79 4.30 3.75
CA ALA A 297 -10.08 3.62 3.85
C ALA A 297 -10.49 3.39 5.32
N GLU A 298 -9.53 3.12 6.22
CA GLU A 298 -9.75 3.03 7.66
C GLU A 298 -10.26 4.38 8.23
N ALA A 299 -9.62 5.48 7.85
CA ALA A 299 -10.03 6.83 8.24
C ALA A 299 -11.40 7.23 7.65
N MET A 300 -11.68 6.84 6.40
CA MET A 300 -13.01 6.99 5.80
C MET A 300 -14.08 6.21 6.58
N GLY A 301 -13.78 4.97 6.98
CA GLY A 301 -14.64 4.16 7.85
C GLY A 301 -14.96 4.85 9.18
N ALA A 302 -13.98 5.57 9.75
CA ALA A 302 -14.14 6.38 10.95
C ALA A 302 -14.85 7.73 10.73
N GLY A 303 -15.29 8.03 9.51
CA GLY A 303 -16.03 9.26 9.18
C GLY A 303 -15.15 10.52 9.23
N LEU A 304 -13.88 10.41 8.86
CA LEU A 304 -12.99 11.56 8.78
C LEU A 304 -12.89 12.10 7.35
N PRO A 305 -12.95 13.43 7.16
CA PRO A 305 -12.46 14.05 5.94
C PRO A 305 -11.01 13.68 5.67
N ILE A 306 -10.68 13.42 4.43
CA ILE A 306 -9.34 13.00 4.00
C ILE A 306 -8.59 14.17 3.37
N VAL A 307 -7.40 14.47 3.86
CA VAL A 307 -6.42 15.35 3.19
C VAL A 307 -5.26 14.49 2.75
N ALA A 308 -5.13 14.25 1.46
CA ALA A 308 -4.11 13.32 0.97
C ALA A 308 -3.46 13.79 -0.32
N THR A 309 -2.23 13.38 -0.54
CA THR A 309 -1.58 13.60 -1.83
C THR A 309 -2.05 12.58 -2.86
N TYR A 310 -2.06 12.96 -4.14
CA TYR A 310 -2.40 12.07 -5.26
C TYR A 310 -1.52 10.80 -5.25
N GLU A 311 -0.27 10.97 -4.88
CA GLU A 311 0.75 9.92 -4.82
C GLU A 311 0.49 8.87 -3.72
N THR A 312 -0.53 9.06 -2.89
CA THR A 312 -1.02 8.04 -1.94
C THR A 312 -1.94 6.98 -2.58
N GLY A 313 -2.38 7.21 -3.83
CA GLY A 313 -3.46 6.45 -4.45
C GLY A 313 -4.85 6.80 -3.91
N ALA A 314 -4.97 7.93 -3.17
CA ALA A 314 -6.23 8.35 -2.55
C ALA A 314 -7.33 8.65 -3.58
N GLY A 315 -6.98 9.13 -4.79
CA GLY A 315 -7.93 9.43 -5.86
C GLY A 315 -8.82 8.25 -6.25
N THR A 316 -8.36 7.03 -6.03
CA THR A 316 -9.15 5.81 -6.23
C THR A 316 -10.33 5.69 -5.25
N LEU A 317 -10.19 6.23 -4.04
CA LEU A 317 -11.18 6.16 -2.97
C LEU A 317 -11.90 7.49 -2.73
N VAL A 318 -11.20 8.61 -2.87
CA VAL A 318 -11.62 9.96 -2.48
C VAL A 318 -11.86 10.79 -3.72
N GLN A 319 -13.03 11.36 -3.84
CA GLN A 319 -13.34 12.40 -4.82
C GLN A 319 -13.04 13.76 -4.19
N ASP A 320 -12.21 14.56 -4.87
CA ASP A 320 -11.81 15.89 -4.40
C ASP A 320 -13.03 16.79 -4.14
N GLY A 321 -13.05 17.44 -2.99
CA GLY A 321 -14.15 18.30 -2.54
C GLY A 321 -15.38 17.57 -1.98
N VAL A 322 -15.45 16.22 -2.03
CA VAL A 322 -16.59 15.43 -1.54
C VAL A 322 -16.26 14.69 -0.24
N GLU A 323 -15.30 13.77 -0.28
CA GLU A 323 -14.83 13.04 0.91
C GLU A 323 -13.59 13.70 1.54
N GLY A 324 -13.03 14.73 0.90
CA GLY A 324 -11.83 15.40 1.35
C GLY A 324 -11.14 16.17 0.23
N PHE A 325 -9.82 16.36 0.33
CA PHE A 325 -9.01 17.11 -0.62
C PHE A 325 -7.83 16.30 -1.11
N ILE A 326 -7.64 16.24 -2.43
CA ILE A 326 -6.52 15.61 -3.09
C ILE A 326 -5.58 16.68 -3.65
N ILE A 327 -4.34 16.64 -3.22
CA ILE A 327 -3.31 17.60 -3.59
C ILE A 327 -2.09 16.89 -4.17
N ARG A 328 -1.19 17.62 -4.84
CA ARG A 328 0.09 17.06 -5.27
C ARG A 328 1.08 17.02 -4.10
N SER A 329 1.95 16.04 -4.09
CA SER A 329 3.03 15.96 -3.11
C SER A 329 4.04 17.12 -3.27
N HIS A 330 4.92 17.30 -2.26
CA HIS A 330 5.97 18.32 -2.25
C HIS A 330 5.51 19.78 -2.10
N ASP A 331 4.24 20.03 -1.83
CA ASP A 331 3.66 21.39 -1.68
C ASP A 331 3.07 21.57 -0.25
N PRO A 332 3.90 21.97 0.74
CA PRO A 332 3.42 22.19 2.12
C PRO A 332 2.32 23.25 2.21
N ASP A 333 2.34 24.26 1.33
CA ASP A 333 1.37 25.37 1.35
C ASP A 333 -0.02 24.83 0.97
N LYS A 334 -0.11 24.02 -0.08
CA LYS A 334 -1.36 23.36 -0.48
C LYS A 334 -1.83 22.33 0.55
N ILE A 335 -0.91 21.61 1.19
CA ILE A 335 -1.26 20.70 2.29
C ILE A 335 -1.88 21.49 3.43
N ALA A 336 -1.26 22.61 3.85
CA ALA A 336 -1.79 23.49 4.91
C ALA A 336 -3.16 24.08 4.56
N GLU A 337 -3.33 24.61 3.33
CA GLU A 337 -4.61 25.11 2.85
C GLU A 337 -5.71 24.05 2.92
N ALA A 338 -5.43 22.82 2.45
CA ALA A 338 -6.39 21.72 2.48
C ALA A 338 -6.73 21.29 3.91
N MET A 339 -5.72 21.22 4.80
CA MET A 339 -5.94 20.94 6.23
C MET A 339 -6.85 21.98 6.88
N ILE A 340 -6.59 23.26 6.65
CA ILE A 340 -7.42 24.35 7.19
C ILE A 340 -8.84 24.27 6.63
N LYS A 341 -9.00 24.10 5.31
CA LYS A 341 -10.31 23.95 4.67
C LYS A 341 -11.12 22.79 5.24
N ALA A 342 -10.47 21.68 5.54
CA ALA A 342 -11.15 20.49 6.07
C ALA A 342 -11.77 20.71 7.46
N VAL A 343 -11.32 21.74 8.21
CA VAL A 343 -11.77 21.98 9.60
C VAL A 343 -12.36 23.37 9.84
N ALA A 344 -12.27 24.30 8.88
CA ALA A 344 -12.70 25.68 9.04
C ALA A 344 -14.23 25.83 9.23
N ASP A 345 -15.00 24.97 8.61
CA ASP A 345 -16.46 24.91 8.72
C ASP A 345 -16.90 23.56 9.30
N PRO A 346 -17.45 23.51 10.53
CA PRO A 346 -17.93 22.29 11.14
C PRO A 346 -18.98 21.53 10.31
N VAL A 347 -19.86 22.25 9.60
CA VAL A 347 -20.91 21.65 8.77
C VAL A 347 -20.27 20.97 7.55
N LEU A 348 -19.33 21.63 6.90
CA LEU A 348 -18.58 21.03 5.79
C LEU A 348 -17.78 19.81 6.26
N ASN A 349 -17.09 19.93 7.39
CA ASN A 349 -16.31 18.83 7.98
C ASN A 349 -17.19 17.59 8.24
N GLN A 350 -18.38 17.80 8.83
CA GLN A 350 -19.33 16.72 9.08
C GLN A 350 -19.83 16.09 7.77
N LYS A 351 -20.25 16.90 6.79
CA LYS A 351 -20.72 16.41 5.48
C LYS A 351 -19.65 15.58 4.76
N MET A 352 -18.40 16.05 4.75
CA MET A 352 -17.28 15.31 4.16
C MET A 352 -17.04 13.98 4.90
N GLY A 353 -17.06 14.00 6.24
CA GLY A 353 -16.91 12.80 7.05
C GLY A 353 -18.01 11.77 6.82
N GLU A 354 -19.26 12.21 6.72
CA GLU A 354 -20.41 11.35 6.40
C GLU A 354 -20.30 10.76 4.99
N ALA A 355 -19.86 11.55 4.00
CA ALA A 355 -19.62 11.08 2.65
C ALA A 355 -18.49 10.03 2.63
N ALA A 356 -17.38 10.29 3.34
CA ALA A 356 -16.28 9.37 3.51
C ALA A 356 -16.74 8.04 4.14
N HIS A 357 -17.51 8.11 5.23
CA HIS A 357 -18.04 6.91 5.89
C HIS A 357 -18.94 6.09 4.98
N ARG A 358 -19.92 6.72 4.32
CA ARG A 358 -20.82 6.01 3.39
C ARG A 358 -20.05 5.29 2.30
N LYS A 359 -19.06 5.94 1.70
CA LYS A 359 -18.24 5.35 0.64
C LYS A 359 -17.29 4.26 1.17
N GLY A 360 -16.65 4.48 2.33
CA GLY A 360 -15.78 3.52 2.99
C GLY A 360 -16.51 2.26 3.45
N ALA A 361 -17.76 2.39 3.93
CA ALA A 361 -18.59 1.27 4.36
C ALA A 361 -19.19 0.47 3.17
N ALA A 362 -19.46 1.13 2.05
CA ALA A 362 -20.23 0.54 0.95
C ALA A 362 -19.40 -0.28 -0.06
N SER A 363 -18.09 -0.08 -0.13
CA SER A 363 -17.33 -0.64 -1.25
C SER A 363 -15.84 -0.72 -0.98
N ASN A 364 -15.34 -1.84 -0.63
CA ASN A 364 -13.94 -2.28 -0.71
C ASN A 364 -13.64 -3.33 0.37
N THR A 365 -14.53 -4.29 0.52
CA THR A 365 -14.21 -5.48 1.30
C THR A 365 -13.23 -6.38 0.53
N TRP A 366 -12.60 -7.32 1.22
CA TRP A 366 -11.80 -8.34 0.56
C TRP A 366 -12.65 -9.28 -0.32
N GLN A 367 -13.97 -9.34 -0.07
CA GLN A 367 -14.93 -10.02 -0.94
C GLN A 367 -15.05 -9.29 -2.28
N ASP A 368 -15.33 -7.99 -2.25
CA ASP A 368 -15.44 -7.16 -3.48
C ASP A 368 -14.14 -7.18 -4.29
N TYR A 369 -12.99 -7.15 -3.60
CA TYR A 369 -11.67 -7.31 -4.23
C TYR A 369 -11.57 -8.64 -4.99
N GLY A 370 -11.98 -9.74 -4.35
CA GLY A 370 -11.94 -11.07 -4.94
C GLY A 370 -12.89 -11.22 -6.13
N ASP A 371 -14.11 -10.64 -6.04
CA ASP A 371 -15.10 -10.67 -7.10
C ASP A 371 -14.61 -9.91 -8.34
N ARG A 372 -14.07 -8.70 -8.15
CA ARG A 372 -13.47 -7.92 -9.25
C ARG A 372 -12.30 -8.67 -9.90
N LEU A 373 -11.44 -9.27 -9.09
CA LEU A 373 -10.28 -9.99 -9.59
C LEU A 373 -10.68 -11.22 -10.41
N LEU A 374 -11.62 -12.00 -9.91
CA LEU A 374 -12.11 -13.19 -10.61
C LEU A 374 -12.83 -12.85 -11.92
N ALA A 375 -13.65 -11.80 -11.92
CA ALA A 375 -14.30 -11.31 -13.12
C ALA A 375 -13.29 -10.88 -14.21
N GLU A 376 -12.22 -10.18 -13.80
CA GLU A 376 -11.17 -9.76 -14.73
C GLU A 376 -10.35 -10.95 -15.25
N TYR A 377 -10.09 -11.97 -14.44
CA TYR A 377 -9.46 -13.19 -14.89
C TYR A 377 -10.29 -13.90 -15.98
N GLN A 378 -11.59 -14.06 -15.72
CA GLN A 378 -12.52 -14.68 -16.67
C GLN A 378 -12.58 -13.91 -17.99
N ARG A 379 -12.62 -12.58 -17.92
CA ARG A 379 -12.62 -11.70 -19.09
C ARG A 379 -11.36 -11.88 -19.94
N ARG A 380 -10.20 -12.06 -19.31
CA ARG A 380 -8.92 -12.22 -20.01
C ARG A 380 -8.67 -13.61 -20.56
N LEU A 381 -9.24 -14.62 -19.94
CA LEU A 381 -9.17 -16.01 -20.44
C LEU A 381 -10.14 -16.25 -21.61
N ASN A 382 -11.21 -15.45 -21.70
CA ASN A 382 -12.24 -15.53 -22.75
C ASN A 382 -12.40 -14.14 -23.40
N PRO A 383 -11.42 -13.68 -24.20
CA PRO A 383 -11.40 -12.35 -24.78
C PRO A 383 -12.49 -12.10 -25.85
#